data_3f0cc86fadac09092284c822383f0f14
#
_entry.id   3f0cc86fadac09092284c822383f0f14
#
_cell.length_a   1.000
_cell.length_b   1.000
_cell.length_c   1.000
_cell.angle_alpha   90.00
_cell.angle_beta   90.00
_cell.angle_gamma   90.00
#
_symmetry.space_group_name_H-M   'P 1'
#
loop_
_entity.id
_entity.type
_entity.pdbx_description
1 polymer ?
#
loop_
_entity_poly.entity_id
_entity_poly.type
_entity_poly.pdbx_seq_one_letter_code
_entity_poly.pdbx_strand_id
1 'polypeptide(L)'
;MIKTAVNRRTVLAAGALGTAMLAMPSVLRAQDKSLKIGVYGGYFKNSFDKNIFPEFTKATGIAVESVAEPTGEAWLVQLEQAAKAGAAPADISMMSQVAMIKGQSTELWTPLDTAKLPNAKNLLDRFINKYPDGRIAGIGAVAWYITLVTNTDVYKEAPTSWQAFWDPANADKLGLLALVSNSFLLEVTAKTFFGGTNALDTEEGILKVFDKLAEVKPNVRLWYRDEAQFEQALKSGEIPMGQYYHDVTGLAASEGHPVRSTFPKEGGVQDSGCWAVSRASKKIDEAHIFIDYMSQPAIQATLSRKVGTAPTVKRELLDLNEKEFAAVSSDIEPILPRYDLLTTKADFLNQKWTELIVG
;
A
#
# COMPACT_ATOMS: atom_id res chain seq x y z
N MET A 1 -59.12 -22.78 -52.79
CA MET A 1 -60.06 -23.88 -52.50
C MET A 1 -59.25 -25.15 -52.37
N ILE A 2 -59.25 -25.72 -51.19
CA ILE A 2 -59.61 -27.11 -50.86
C ILE A 2 -59.41 -27.25 -49.37
N LYS A 3 -60.51 -27.48 -48.68
CA LYS A 3 -60.63 -27.86 -47.28
C LYS A 3 -60.41 -29.38 -47.19
N THR A 4 -59.73 -29.83 -46.14
CA THR A 4 -59.94 -31.16 -45.54
C THR A 4 -59.42 -31.06 -44.12
N ALA A 5 -60.24 -30.98 -43.17
CA ALA A 5 -61.06 -31.94 -42.43
C ALA A 5 -60.23 -32.68 -41.35
N VAL A 6 -60.56 -32.27 -40.14
CA VAL A 6 -60.20 -32.87 -38.85
C VAL A 6 -60.80 -34.26 -38.79
N ASN A 7 -60.03 -35.27 -38.35
CA ASN A 7 -60.59 -36.52 -37.91
C ASN A 7 -60.26 -36.83 -36.45
N ARG A 8 -61.31 -36.68 -35.62
CA ARG A 8 -61.34 -37.12 -34.23
C ARG A 8 -61.60 -38.61 -34.24
N ARG A 9 -60.68 -39.40 -33.73
CA ARG A 9 -60.92 -40.70 -33.04
C ARG A 9 -59.57 -41.31 -32.78
N THR A 10 -59.10 -41.22 -31.55
CA THR A 10 -58.83 -42.39 -30.72
C THR A 10 -58.54 -41.95 -29.31
N VAL A 11 -59.52 -42.04 -28.48
CA VAL A 11 -59.45 -41.94 -27.03
C VAL A 11 -59.35 -43.39 -26.54
N LEU A 12 -58.57 -43.58 -25.48
CA LEU A 12 -58.49 -44.73 -24.57
C LEU A 12 -57.48 -45.83 -24.95
N ALA A 13 -56.34 -45.76 -24.26
CA ALA A 13 -55.77 -46.90 -23.57
C ALA A 13 -55.12 -46.42 -22.27
N ALA A 14 -55.75 -46.71 -21.16
CA ALA A 14 -55.21 -46.54 -19.83
C ALA A 14 -54.04 -47.49 -19.59
N GLY A 15 -52.95 -46.94 -19.06
CA GLY A 15 -51.80 -47.73 -18.64
C GLY A 15 -51.03 -46.98 -17.58
N ALA A 16 -51.25 -47.29 -16.33
CA ALA A 16 -50.49 -46.82 -15.20
C ALA A 16 -49.01 -47.12 -15.36
N LEU A 17 -48.16 -46.10 -15.42
CA LEU A 17 -46.74 -46.24 -15.20
C LEU A 17 -46.28 -45.10 -14.26
N GLY A 18 -45.70 -45.55 -13.19
CA GLY A 18 -45.31 -44.80 -12.03
C GLY A 18 -44.47 -43.55 -12.33
N THR A 19 -44.83 -42.49 -11.65
CA THR A 19 -44.02 -41.27 -11.47
C THR A 19 -42.75 -41.68 -10.70
N ALA A 20 -41.72 -42.12 -11.41
CA ALA A 20 -40.34 -42.02 -10.91
C ALA A 20 -39.99 -40.54 -11.00
N MET A 21 -40.24 -39.78 -9.92
CA MET A 21 -39.52 -38.54 -9.71
C MET A 21 -38.02 -38.87 -9.65
N LEU A 22 -37.35 -38.69 -10.75
CA LEU A 22 -35.89 -38.50 -10.74
C LEU A 22 -35.65 -37.26 -9.88
N ALA A 23 -35.31 -37.50 -8.62
CA ALA A 23 -34.64 -36.55 -7.79
C ALA A 23 -33.32 -36.22 -8.53
N MET A 24 -33.37 -35.24 -9.43
CA MET A 24 -32.12 -34.55 -9.85
C MET A 24 -31.48 -34.04 -8.57
N PRO A 25 -30.25 -34.49 -8.26
CA PRO A 25 -29.55 -33.82 -7.18
C PRO A 25 -29.55 -32.35 -7.59
N SER A 26 -30.16 -31.51 -6.76
CA SER A 26 -29.93 -30.08 -6.81
C SER A 26 -28.41 -29.94 -6.61
N VAL A 27 -27.68 -29.76 -7.71
CA VAL A 27 -26.37 -29.20 -7.68
C VAL A 27 -26.63 -27.83 -7.09
N LEU A 28 -26.52 -27.71 -5.78
CA LEU A 28 -26.29 -26.45 -5.12
C LEU A 28 -25.11 -25.86 -5.91
N ARG A 29 -25.41 -24.93 -6.83
CA ARG A 29 -24.38 -24.04 -7.34
C ARG A 29 -23.78 -23.45 -6.09
N ALA A 30 -22.61 -23.93 -5.72
CA ALA A 30 -21.75 -23.20 -4.82
C ALA A 30 -21.74 -21.81 -5.41
N GLN A 31 -22.36 -20.86 -4.73
CA GLN A 31 -22.35 -19.47 -5.14
C GLN A 31 -20.89 -19.16 -5.30
N ASP A 32 -20.43 -18.91 -6.55
CA ASP A 32 -19.02 -18.69 -6.83
C ASP A 32 -18.57 -17.57 -5.94
N LYS A 33 -17.92 -17.93 -4.83
CA LYS A 33 -17.39 -16.94 -3.88
C LYS A 33 -16.29 -16.22 -4.60
N SER A 34 -16.45 -14.93 -4.79
CA SER A 34 -15.47 -14.09 -5.45
C SER A 34 -15.33 -12.77 -4.72
N LEU A 35 -14.15 -12.18 -4.78
CA LEU A 35 -13.83 -10.84 -4.27
C LEU A 35 -13.26 -10.00 -5.41
N LYS A 36 -13.72 -8.74 -5.49
CA LYS A 36 -13.03 -7.71 -6.26
C LYS A 36 -12.06 -6.98 -5.35
N ILE A 37 -10.78 -7.02 -5.70
CA ILE A 37 -9.72 -6.46 -4.88
C ILE A 37 -8.98 -5.40 -5.68
N GLY A 38 -9.05 -4.15 -5.22
CA GLY A 38 -8.25 -3.04 -5.72
C GLY A 38 -6.83 -3.14 -5.19
N VAL A 39 -5.85 -3.00 -6.07
CA VAL A 39 -4.43 -2.94 -5.73
C VAL A 39 -3.74 -1.88 -6.58
N TYR A 40 -2.61 -1.35 -6.11
CA TYR A 40 -1.80 -0.44 -6.88
C TYR A 40 -1.44 -1.05 -8.24
N GLY A 41 -1.55 -0.25 -9.30
CA GLY A 41 -1.31 -0.70 -10.68
C GLY A 41 0.14 -1.13 -10.94
N GLY A 42 0.41 -1.50 -12.19
CA GLY A 42 1.75 -1.82 -12.66
C GLY A 42 2.35 -3.04 -11.97
N TYR A 43 3.57 -2.88 -11.43
CA TYR A 43 4.33 -3.95 -10.78
C TYR A 43 3.58 -4.63 -9.64
N PHE A 44 2.91 -3.87 -8.77
CA PHE A 44 2.18 -4.42 -7.63
C PHE A 44 1.06 -5.36 -8.09
N LYS A 45 0.17 -4.87 -8.96
CA LYS A 45 -0.92 -5.70 -9.47
C LYS A 45 -0.41 -6.97 -10.13
N ASN A 46 0.59 -6.85 -11.01
CA ASN A 46 1.15 -8.01 -11.72
C ASN A 46 1.77 -9.03 -10.73
N SER A 47 2.44 -8.54 -9.68
CA SER A 47 3.04 -9.39 -8.66
C SER A 47 2.00 -10.10 -7.79
N PHE A 48 0.93 -9.40 -7.41
CA PHE A 48 -0.18 -9.99 -6.67
C PHE A 48 -0.94 -11.02 -7.50
N ASP A 49 -1.26 -10.71 -8.75
CA ASP A 49 -1.93 -11.63 -9.69
C ASP A 49 -1.13 -12.91 -9.93
N LYS A 50 0.19 -12.80 -9.95
CA LYS A 50 1.09 -13.93 -10.20
C LYS A 50 1.35 -14.77 -8.95
N ASN A 51 1.56 -14.14 -7.80
CA ASN A 51 2.20 -14.79 -6.66
C ASN A 51 1.28 -14.93 -5.43
N ILE A 52 0.21 -14.12 -5.31
CA ILE A 52 -0.58 -14.03 -4.09
C ILE A 52 -2.02 -14.52 -4.29
N PHE A 53 -2.75 -13.96 -5.23
CA PHE A 53 -4.17 -14.27 -5.44
C PHE A 53 -4.44 -15.73 -5.82
N PRO A 54 -3.61 -16.40 -6.66
CA PRO A 54 -3.79 -17.81 -6.95
C PRO A 54 -3.66 -18.71 -5.72
N GLU A 55 -2.71 -18.41 -4.83
CA GLU A 55 -2.52 -19.19 -3.59
C GLU A 55 -3.65 -18.93 -2.59
N PHE A 56 -4.15 -17.69 -2.49
CA PHE A 56 -5.36 -17.39 -1.72
C PHE A 56 -6.57 -18.16 -2.23
N THR A 57 -6.81 -18.13 -3.54
CA THR A 57 -7.94 -18.88 -4.15
C THR A 57 -7.81 -20.36 -3.90
N LYS A 58 -6.62 -20.93 -4.03
CA LYS A 58 -6.35 -22.35 -3.75
C LYS A 58 -6.61 -22.71 -2.29
N ALA A 59 -6.23 -21.84 -1.36
CA ALA A 59 -6.38 -22.06 0.08
C ALA A 59 -7.82 -21.92 0.56
N THR A 60 -8.63 -21.06 -0.05
CA THR A 60 -9.95 -20.66 0.47
C THR A 60 -11.14 -21.02 -0.43
N GLY A 61 -10.88 -21.30 -1.70
CA GLY A 61 -11.92 -21.47 -2.72
C GLY A 61 -12.60 -20.15 -3.15
N ILE A 62 -12.09 -18.99 -2.71
CA ILE A 62 -12.60 -17.67 -3.09
C ILE A 62 -11.80 -17.16 -4.28
N ALA A 63 -12.47 -16.94 -5.41
CA ALA A 63 -11.84 -16.37 -6.61
C ALA A 63 -11.54 -14.86 -6.38
N VAL A 64 -10.47 -14.36 -6.99
CA VAL A 64 -10.11 -12.94 -6.93
C VAL A 64 -10.20 -12.33 -8.34
N GLU A 65 -10.94 -11.24 -8.44
CA GLU A 65 -10.92 -10.31 -9.57
C GLU A 65 -10.12 -9.08 -9.13
N SER A 66 -8.89 -8.94 -9.62
CA SER A 66 -8.04 -7.80 -9.26
C SER A 66 -8.33 -6.58 -10.13
N VAL A 67 -8.40 -5.41 -9.51
CA VAL A 67 -8.63 -4.11 -10.16
C VAL A 67 -7.40 -3.24 -9.95
N ALA A 68 -6.86 -2.66 -11.04
CA ALA A 68 -5.81 -1.65 -10.92
C ALA A 68 -6.43 -0.33 -10.42
N GLU A 69 -5.96 0.15 -9.28
CA GLU A 69 -6.39 1.43 -8.73
C GLU A 69 -5.76 2.58 -9.52
N PRO A 70 -6.52 3.60 -9.88
CA PRO A 70 -5.97 4.86 -10.35
C PRO A 70 -5.06 5.50 -9.29
N THR A 71 -4.02 6.17 -9.74
CA THR A 71 -3.08 6.87 -8.85
C THR A 71 -3.72 8.06 -8.13
N GLY A 72 -3.19 8.40 -6.96
CA GLY A 72 -3.61 9.54 -6.16
C GLY A 72 -5.01 9.39 -5.55
N GLU A 73 -5.76 10.49 -5.46
CA GLU A 73 -7.07 10.53 -4.81
C GLU A 73 -8.22 10.05 -5.72
N ALA A 74 -7.97 9.83 -7.01
CA ALA A 74 -9.01 9.49 -7.98
C ALA A 74 -9.77 8.21 -7.59
N TRP A 75 -9.06 7.23 -7.04
CA TRP A 75 -9.68 5.99 -6.59
C TRP A 75 -10.62 6.21 -5.39
N LEU A 76 -10.19 6.99 -4.40
CA LEU A 76 -11.03 7.33 -3.25
C LEU A 76 -12.33 8.01 -3.69
N VAL A 77 -12.24 8.97 -4.60
CA VAL A 77 -13.42 9.66 -5.16
C VAL A 77 -14.36 8.69 -5.86
N GLN A 78 -13.83 7.75 -6.65
CA GLN A 78 -14.65 6.71 -7.31
C GLN A 78 -15.36 5.82 -6.29
N LEU A 79 -14.65 5.38 -5.24
CA LEU A 79 -15.24 4.56 -4.17
C LEU A 79 -16.35 5.31 -3.42
N GLU A 80 -16.15 6.59 -3.11
CA GLU A 80 -17.14 7.43 -2.43
C GLU A 80 -18.41 7.63 -3.28
N GLN A 81 -18.24 7.93 -4.57
CA GLN A 81 -19.37 8.11 -5.49
C GLN A 81 -20.14 6.80 -5.69
N ALA A 82 -19.43 5.70 -5.88
CA ALA A 82 -20.05 4.39 -6.04
C ALA A 82 -20.78 3.95 -4.76
N ALA A 83 -20.20 4.20 -3.59
CA ALA A 83 -20.83 3.89 -2.30
C ALA A 83 -22.16 4.65 -2.09
N LYS A 84 -22.26 5.91 -2.54
CA LYS A 84 -23.52 6.68 -2.55
C LYS A 84 -24.58 6.04 -3.44
N ALA A 85 -24.15 5.36 -4.52
CA ALA A 85 -25.04 4.62 -5.41
C ALA A 85 -25.27 3.16 -4.96
N GLY A 86 -24.76 2.75 -3.80
CA GLY A 86 -24.88 1.39 -3.28
C GLY A 86 -24.04 0.36 -4.04
N ALA A 87 -23.00 0.80 -4.76
CA ALA A 87 -22.10 -0.03 -5.54
C ALA A 87 -20.68 -0.02 -4.96
N ALA A 88 -19.95 -1.11 -5.18
CA ALA A 88 -18.55 -1.25 -4.80
C ALA A 88 -17.73 -1.64 -6.05
N PRO A 89 -16.94 -0.73 -6.63
CA PRO A 89 -16.03 -1.05 -7.74
C PRO A 89 -15.00 -2.11 -7.34
N ALA A 90 -14.60 -2.09 -6.07
CA ALA A 90 -13.87 -3.16 -5.39
C ALA A 90 -14.50 -3.41 -4.01
N ASP A 91 -14.50 -4.67 -3.57
CA ASP A 91 -14.93 -5.05 -2.23
C ASP A 91 -13.91 -4.64 -1.18
N ILE A 92 -12.63 -4.84 -1.53
CA ILE A 92 -11.46 -4.47 -0.74
C ILE A 92 -10.55 -3.62 -1.61
N SER A 93 -9.91 -2.62 -1.02
CA SER A 93 -8.91 -1.78 -1.69
C SER A 93 -7.64 -1.66 -0.87
N MET A 94 -6.48 -1.58 -1.55
CA MET A 94 -5.19 -1.26 -0.95
C MET A 94 -5.03 0.26 -0.91
N MET A 95 -5.35 0.88 0.21
CA MET A 95 -5.38 2.33 0.35
C MET A 95 -4.08 2.87 0.94
N SER A 96 -3.59 4.00 0.42
CA SER A 96 -2.56 4.77 1.10
C SER A 96 -3.06 5.29 2.44
N GLN A 97 -2.16 5.62 3.38
CA GLN A 97 -2.54 6.10 4.70
C GLN A 97 -3.38 7.39 4.65
N VAL A 98 -3.04 8.32 3.76
CA VAL A 98 -3.82 9.55 3.57
C VAL A 98 -5.24 9.24 3.09
N ALA A 99 -5.39 8.36 2.09
CA ALA A 99 -6.70 7.96 1.60
C ALA A 99 -7.48 7.16 2.65
N MET A 100 -6.79 6.36 3.47
CA MET A 100 -7.37 5.63 4.59
C MET A 100 -8.01 6.59 5.60
N ILE A 101 -7.27 7.64 6.03
CA ILE A 101 -7.75 8.65 6.98
C ILE A 101 -8.92 9.45 6.38
N LYS A 102 -8.84 9.86 5.12
CA LYS A 102 -9.92 10.56 4.43
C LYS A 102 -11.20 9.71 4.34
N GLY A 103 -11.07 8.44 3.96
CA GLY A 103 -12.21 7.52 3.93
C GLY A 103 -12.79 7.22 5.30
N GLN A 104 -11.97 7.25 6.37
CA GLN A 104 -12.46 7.16 7.75
C GLN A 104 -13.35 8.35 8.11
N SER A 105 -12.97 9.58 7.74
CA SER A 105 -13.74 10.80 8.04
C SER A 105 -15.11 10.83 7.37
N THR A 106 -15.29 10.07 6.28
CA THR A 106 -16.58 9.93 5.54
C THR A 106 -17.27 8.60 5.82
N GLU A 107 -16.77 7.81 6.77
CA GLU A 107 -17.25 6.46 7.09
C GLU A 107 -17.36 5.56 5.85
N LEU A 108 -16.44 5.69 4.91
CA LEU A 108 -16.41 4.91 3.68
C LEU A 108 -16.06 3.43 3.92
N TRP A 109 -15.33 3.13 4.99
CA TRP A 109 -14.86 1.80 5.29
C TRP A 109 -15.79 1.04 6.24
N THR A 110 -16.05 -0.22 5.92
CA THR A 110 -16.74 -1.13 6.85
C THR A 110 -15.82 -1.44 8.02
N PRO A 111 -16.24 -1.21 9.26
CA PRO A 111 -15.47 -1.65 10.42
C PRO A 111 -15.23 -3.15 10.42
N LEU A 112 -14.00 -3.55 10.70
CA LEU A 112 -13.60 -4.94 10.71
C LEU A 112 -13.93 -5.61 12.06
N ASP A 113 -14.48 -6.80 11.99
CA ASP A 113 -14.76 -7.65 13.16
C ASP A 113 -13.48 -8.40 13.57
N THR A 114 -12.93 -8.04 14.72
CA THR A 114 -11.71 -8.65 15.26
C THR A 114 -11.84 -10.14 15.53
N ALA A 115 -13.06 -10.62 15.84
CA ALA A 115 -13.29 -12.05 16.05
C ALA A 115 -13.08 -12.87 14.76
N LYS A 116 -13.19 -12.24 13.61
CA LYS A 116 -12.94 -12.87 12.29
C LYS A 116 -11.50 -12.67 11.80
N LEU A 117 -10.64 -12.02 12.57
CA LEU A 117 -9.26 -11.69 12.23
C LEU A 117 -8.26 -12.23 13.27
N PRO A 118 -8.21 -13.55 13.51
CA PRO A 118 -7.33 -14.12 14.52
C PRO A 118 -5.84 -13.84 14.26
N ASN A 119 -5.45 -13.57 13.00
CA ASN A 119 -4.08 -13.23 12.63
C ASN A 119 -3.74 -11.74 12.79
N ALA A 120 -4.71 -10.85 13.03
CA ALA A 120 -4.45 -9.43 13.25
C ALA A 120 -3.52 -9.17 14.46
N LYS A 121 -3.50 -10.05 15.47
CA LYS A 121 -2.56 -10.00 16.61
C LYS A 121 -1.08 -10.13 16.22
N ASN A 122 -0.82 -10.63 15.03
CA ASN A 122 0.54 -10.78 14.50
C ASN A 122 1.11 -9.47 13.96
N LEU A 123 0.24 -8.50 13.63
CA LEU A 123 0.67 -7.22 13.09
C LEU A 123 1.35 -6.35 14.16
N LEU A 124 2.18 -5.45 13.71
CA LEU A 124 2.64 -4.33 14.52
C LEU A 124 1.49 -3.32 14.69
N ASP A 125 1.33 -2.76 15.88
CA ASP A 125 0.19 -1.90 16.23
C ASP A 125 0.02 -0.69 15.29
N ARG A 126 1.13 -0.16 14.76
CA ARG A 126 1.14 0.96 13.80
C ARG A 126 0.47 0.65 12.46
N PHE A 127 0.23 -0.64 12.17
CA PHE A 127 -0.48 -1.08 10.96
C PHE A 127 -1.96 -1.40 11.20
N ILE A 128 -2.50 -1.04 12.36
CA ILE A 128 -3.92 -1.17 12.68
C ILE A 128 -4.55 0.20 12.67
N ASN A 129 -5.29 0.50 11.61
CA ASN A 129 -6.01 1.76 11.47
C ASN A 129 -7.34 1.70 12.20
N LYS A 130 -7.59 2.68 13.08
CA LYS A 130 -8.80 2.73 13.91
C LYS A 130 -9.60 3.99 13.66
N TYR A 131 -10.90 3.87 13.71
CA TYR A 131 -11.82 4.99 13.89
C TYR A 131 -11.60 5.65 15.25
N PRO A 132 -12.05 6.91 15.44
CA PRO A 132 -11.95 7.59 16.74
C PRO A 132 -12.62 6.84 17.91
N ASP A 133 -13.63 6.02 17.62
CA ASP A 133 -14.36 5.19 18.59
C ASP A 133 -13.67 3.84 18.89
N GLY A 134 -12.51 3.58 18.27
CA GLY A 134 -11.69 2.37 18.48
C GLY A 134 -12.02 1.20 17.55
N ARG A 135 -13.09 1.26 16.74
CA ARG A 135 -13.35 0.24 15.72
C ARG A 135 -12.20 0.18 14.71
N ILE A 136 -11.86 -1.00 14.21
CA ILE A 136 -10.82 -1.15 13.20
C ILE A 136 -11.40 -0.77 11.83
N ALA A 137 -10.80 0.22 11.18
CA ALA A 137 -11.18 0.68 9.85
C ALA A 137 -10.44 -0.06 8.74
N GLY A 138 -9.24 -0.54 9.03
CA GLY A 138 -8.40 -1.30 8.10
C GLY A 138 -7.11 -1.74 8.76
N ILE A 139 -6.39 -2.64 8.11
CA ILE A 139 -5.10 -3.15 8.60
C ILE A 139 -4.05 -3.12 7.50
N GLY A 140 -2.77 -3.07 7.90
CA GLY A 140 -1.64 -2.98 6.99
C GLY A 140 -1.61 -4.11 5.96
N ALA A 141 -1.55 -3.74 4.70
CA ALA A 141 -1.44 -4.63 3.57
C ALA A 141 0.02 -4.97 3.28
N VAL A 142 0.80 -3.92 3.08
CA VAL A 142 2.22 -3.92 2.74
C VAL A 142 2.86 -2.68 3.33
N ALA A 143 4.18 -2.71 3.53
CA ALA A 143 4.97 -1.53 3.86
C ALA A 143 6.19 -1.43 2.96
N TRP A 144 6.80 -0.26 2.90
CA TRP A 144 8.05 0.02 2.20
C TRP A 144 8.84 1.08 2.94
N TYR A 145 10.10 1.23 2.56
CA TYR A 145 10.96 2.22 3.17
C TYR A 145 11.49 3.21 2.15
N ILE A 146 11.53 4.48 2.54
CA ILE A 146 12.31 5.51 1.90
C ILE A 146 13.57 5.68 2.72
N THR A 147 14.73 5.56 2.05
CA THR A 147 16.03 5.53 2.67
C THR A 147 16.98 6.52 2.01
N LEU A 148 18.15 6.68 2.59
CA LEU A 148 19.26 7.36 1.96
C LEU A 148 19.85 6.47 0.88
N VAL A 149 19.91 6.97 -0.36
CA VAL A 149 20.46 6.24 -1.49
C VAL A 149 21.69 6.93 -2.05
N THR A 150 22.67 6.13 -2.51
CA THR A 150 23.91 6.64 -3.10
C THR A 150 24.33 5.86 -4.33
N ASN A 151 24.99 6.53 -5.27
CA ASN A 151 25.76 5.89 -6.32
C ASN A 151 27.11 5.42 -5.75
N THR A 152 27.44 4.14 -5.91
CA THR A 152 28.63 3.52 -5.30
C THR A 152 29.93 3.83 -6.04
N ASP A 153 29.87 4.36 -7.25
CA ASP A 153 31.04 4.84 -7.96
C ASP A 153 31.51 6.18 -7.42
N VAL A 154 30.59 7.00 -6.95
CA VAL A 154 30.85 8.31 -6.34
C VAL A 154 31.08 8.19 -4.83
N TYR A 155 30.19 7.47 -4.12
CA TYR A 155 30.31 7.25 -2.67
C TYR A 155 30.75 5.83 -2.38
N LYS A 156 32.06 5.64 -2.18
CA LYS A 156 32.63 4.31 -1.86
C LYS A 156 32.13 3.81 -0.50
N GLU A 157 31.98 4.72 0.46
CA GLU A 157 31.37 4.45 1.76
C GLU A 157 29.97 5.04 1.84
N ALA A 158 29.06 4.31 2.48
CA ALA A 158 27.69 4.77 2.68
C ALA A 158 27.63 5.81 3.79
N PRO A 159 27.00 6.97 3.56
CA PRO A 159 26.57 7.82 4.68
C PRO A 159 25.58 7.05 5.58
N THR A 160 25.78 7.14 6.89
CA THR A 160 24.99 6.40 7.89
C THR A 160 23.97 7.26 8.63
N SER A 161 23.80 8.51 8.21
CA SER A 161 22.89 9.49 8.82
C SER A 161 22.28 10.39 7.77
N TRP A 162 21.02 10.77 7.97
CA TRP A 162 20.36 11.79 7.17
C TRP A 162 21.09 13.14 7.20
N GLN A 163 21.94 13.41 8.22
CA GLN A 163 22.77 14.62 8.28
C GLN A 163 23.61 14.83 7.04
N ALA A 164 23.93 13.77 6.29
CA ALA A 164 24.67 13.87 5.03
C ALA A 164 23.99 14.81 4.01
N PHE A 165 22.65 14.99 4.09
CA PHE A 165 21.96 15.92 3.21
C PHE A 165 22.30 17.39 3.49
N TRP A 166 22.73 17.72 4.71
CA TRP A 166 23.16 19.06 5.13
C TRP A 166 24.68 19.26 5.10
N ASP A 167 25.46 18.24 4.73
CA ASP A 167 26.90 18.36 4.63
C ASP A 167 27.28 19.20 3.41
N PRO A 168 28.01 20.32 3.58
CA PRO A 168 28.47 21.15 2.45
C PRO A 168 29.31 20.42 1.41
N ALA A 169 29.95 19.28 1.79
CA ALA A 169 30.68 18.43 0.86
C ALA A 169 29.78 17.80 -0.21
N ASN A 170 28.46 17.80 0.02
CA ASN A 170 27.45 17.29 -0.89
C ASN A 170 26.73 18.40 -1.69
N ALA A 171 27.34 19.60 -1.78
CA ALA A 171 26.79 20.70 -2.59
C ALA A 171 26.50 20.24 -4.03
N ASP A 172 25.29 20.57 -4.54
CA ASP A 172 24.81 20.24 -5.89
C ASP A 172 24.84 18.73 -6.24
N LYS A 173 24.58 17.85 -5.26
CA LYS A 173 24.63 16.39 -5.45
C LYS A 173 23.35 15.65 -5.10
N LEU A 174 22.36 16.33 -4.50
CA LEU A 174 21.17 15.67 -3.98
C LEU A 174 20.00 15.69 -4.96
N GLY A 175 19.29 14.56 -5.00
CA GLY A 175 17.93 14.47 -5.53
C GLY A 175 16.92 14.24 -4.41
N LEU A 176 15.98 15.19 -4.25
CA LEU A 176 14.95 15.13 -3.21
C LEU A 176 13.57 15.25 -3.84
N LEU A 177 12.58 14.54 -3.25
CA LEU A 177 11.22 14.56 -3.79
C LEU A 177 10.53 15.89 -3.52
N ALA A 178 9.97 16.48 -4.58
CA ALA A 178 9.37 17.82 -4.59
C ALA A 178 7.93 17.88 -4.07
N LEU A 179 7.40 16.81 -3.48
CA LEU A 179 6.02 16.73 -3.00
C LEU A 179 6.01 16.59 -1.48
N VAL A 180 5.49 17.56 -0.76
CA VAL A 180 5.45 17.56 0.71
C VAL A 180 4.76 16.31 1.27
N SER A 181 3.72 15.82 0.57
CA SER A 181 2.94 14.66 1.00
C SER A 181 3.68 13.33 0.96
N ASN A 182 4.76 13.24 0.19
CA ASN A 182 5.46 11.98 -0.07
C ASN A 182 6.97 12.05 0.20
N SER A 183 7.51 13.28 0.39
CA SER A 183 8.95 13.44 0.65
C SER A 183 9.32 13.04 2.08
N PHE A 184 8.42 13.28 3.04
CA PHE A 184 8.64 13.07 4.47
C PHE A 184 9.92 13.76 4.99
N LEU A 185 10.40 14.78 4.28
CA LEU A 185 11.60 15.52 4.68
C LEU A 185 11.41 16.34 5.94
N LEU A 186 10.16 16.68 6.28
CA LEU A 186 9.84 17.32 7.57
C LEU A 186 10.11 16.35 8.72
N GLU A 187 9.62 15.10 8.61
CA GLU A 187 9.82 14.05 9.60
C GLU A 187 11.30 13.66 9.71
N VAL A 188 11.99 13.53 8.56
CA VAL A 188 13.44 13.28 8.50
C VAL A 188 14.20 14.40 9.22
N THR A 189 13.89 15.66 8.91
CA THR A 189 14.53 16.83 9.54
C THR A 189 14.26 16.88 11.03
N ALA A 190 12.99 16.70 11.43
CA ALA A 190 12.57 16.70 12.83
C ALA A 190 13.28 15.60 13.63
N LYS A 191 13.34 14.38 13.11
CA LYS A 191 14.02 13.27 13.75
C LYS A 191 15.51 13.49 13.88
N THR A 192 16.13 14.05 12.83
CA THR A 192 17.58 14.23 12.74
C THR A 192 18.10 15.35 13.64
N PHE A 193 17.36 16.46 13.76
CA PHE A 193 17.86 17.68 14.41
C PHE A 193 17.07 18.11 15.65
N PHE A 194 15.83 17.64 15.82
CA PHE A 194 14.95 18.07 16.92
C PHE A 194 14.56 16.93 17.87
N GLY A 195 15.20 15.76 17.72
CA GLY A 195 15.02 14.62 18.62
C GLY A 195 13.77 13.78 18.38
N GLY A 196 12.90 14.15 17.43
CA GLY A 196 11.71 13.36 17.09
C GLY A 196 10.67 14.14 16.30
N THR A 197 9.70 13.42 15.76
CA THR A 197 8.61 14.01 14.97
C THR A 197 7.59 14.82 15.81
N ASN A 198 7.66 14.74 17.14
CA ASN A 198 6.90 15.59 18.06
C ASN A 198 7.26 17.09 17.93
N ALA A 199 8.43 17.42 17.37
CA ALA A 199 8.74 18.81 17.00
C ALA A 199 7.71 19.40 16.00
N LEU A 200 6.98 18.56 15.30
CA LEU A 200 5.93 18.96 14.34
C LEU A 200 4.54 19.14 14.98
N ASP A 201 4.39 18.99 16.29
CA ASP A 201 3.08 19.09 16.96
C ASP A 201 2.52 20.52 16.99
N THR A 202 3.40 21.51 16.91
CA THR A 202 3.03 22.93 16.92
C THR A 202 3.42 23.61 15.63
N GLU A 203 2.71 24.68 15.26
CA GLU A 203 3.04 25.47 14.08
C GLU A 203 4.43 26.14 14.19
N GLU A 204 4.79 26.62 15.39
CA GLU A 204 6.14 27.12 15.65
C GLU A 204 7.21 26.06 15.41
N GLY A 205 6.96 24.84 15.86
CA GLY A 205 7.87 23.73 15.64
C GLY A 205 7.97 23.35 14.16
N ILE A 206 6.85 23.32 13.43
CA ILE A 206 6.83 23.09 11.98
C ILE A 206 7.67 24.16 11.26
N LEU A 207 7.52 25.44 11.61
CA LEU A 207 8.31 26.52 11.00
C LEU A 207 9.80 26.35 11.27
N LYS A 208 10.21 26.02 12.50
CA LYS A 208 11.62 25.74 12.83
C LYS A 208 12.19 24.57 12.02
N VAL A 209 11.37 23.54 11.79
CA VAL A 209 11.77 22.40 10.96
C VAL A 209 11.92 22.82 9.50
N PHE A 210 11.03 23.67 8.97
CA PHE A 210 11.17 24.25 7.63
C PHE A 210 12.43 25.11 7.51
N ASP A 211 12.73 25.96 8.50
CA ASP A 211 13.95 26.77 8.51
C ASP A 211 15.21 25.90 8.44
N LYS A 212 15.23 24.79 9.22
CA LYS A 212 16.33 23.83 9.19
C LYS A 212 16.39 23.08 7.86
N LEU A 213 15.24 22.68 7.31
CA LEU A 213 15.19 22.03 6.01
C LEU A 213 15.66 22.94 4.88
N ALA A 214 15.44 24.26 4.97
CA ALA A 214 15.91 25.21 3.98
C ALA A 214 17.44 25.22 3.83
N GLU A 215 18.18 24.85 4.86
CA GLU A 215 19.65 24.76 4.80
C GLU A 215 20.15 23.67 3.82
N VAL A 216 19.28 22.72 3.41
CA VAL A 216 19.65 21.66 2.46
C VAL A 216 19.73 22.18 1.01
N LYS A 217 19.11 23.32 0.70
CA LYS A 217 18.95 23.85 -0.67
C LYS A 217 20.25 23.93 -1.48
N PRO A 218 21.39 24.41 -0.95
CA PRO A 218 22.63 24.44 -1.69
C PRO A 218 23.14 23.07 -2.15
N ASN A 219 22.68 22.00 -1.49
CA ASN A 219 23.10 20.64 -1.79
C ASN A 219 22.17 19.97 -2.81
N VAL A 220 20.97 20.53 -3.05
CA VAL A 220 19.96 19.95 -3.93
C VAL A 220 20.18 20.37 -5.37
N ARG A 221 20.52 19.39 -6.23
CA ARG A 221 20.61 19.57 -7.68
C ARG A 221 19.25 19.40 -8.35
N LEU A 222 18.40 18.49 -7.81
CA LEU A 222 17.10 18.19 -8.39
C LEU A 222 16.03 18.00 -7.29
N TRP A 223 15.01 18.84 -7.36
CA TRP A 223 13.72 18.56 -6.72
C TRP A 223 12.87 17.74 -7.70
N TYR A 224 12.93 16.41 -7.62
CA TYR A 224 12.24 15.56 -8.58
C TYR A 224 10.75 15.38 -8.25
N ARG A 225 9.96 15.22 -9.31
CA ARG A 225 8.54 14.82 -9.24
C ARG A 225 8.31 13.49 -9.94
N ASP A 226 9.20 13.15 -10.87
CA ASP A 226 9.23 11.90 -11.59
C ASP A 226 10.31 11.00 -10.97
N GLU A 227 9.88 9.93 -10.36
CA GLU A 227 10.75 8.98 -9.68
C GLU A 227 11.69 8.28 -10.65
N ALA A 228 11.23 7.96 -11.86
CA ALA A 228 12.07 7.33 -12.88
C ALA A 228 13.19 8.28 -13.34
N GLN A 229 12.94 9.58 -13.39
CA GLN A 229 13.98 10.58 -13.69
C GLN A 229 15.09 10.53 -12.66
N PHE A 230 14.74 10.56 -11.36
CA PHE A 230 15.74 10.50 -10.30
C PHE A 230 16.47 9.17 -10.28
N GLU A 231 15.76 8.05 -10.47
CA GLU A 231 16.37 6.72 -10.53
C GLU A 231 17.46 6.63 -11.62
N GLN A 232 17.20 7.15 -12.82
CA GLN A 232 18.18 7.17 -13.90
C GLN A 232 19.38 8.08 -13.57
N ALA A 233 19.15 9.25 -12.98
CA ALA A 233 20.21 10.15 -12.56
C ALA A 233 21.08 9.54 -11.43
N LEU A 234 20.48 8.78 -10.52
CA LEU A 234 21.17 8.04 -9.46
C LEU A 234 22.03 6.91 -10.08
N LYS A 235 21.46 6.11 -10.99
CA LYS A 235 22.17 5.01 -11.68
C LYS A 235 23.36 5.51 -12.48
N SER A 236 23.23 6.63 -13.16
CA SER A 236 24.32 7.24 -13.95
C SER A 236 25.37 7.96 -13.09
N GLY A 237 25.09 8.26 -11.84
CA GLY A 237 25.93 9.08 -10.97
C GLY A 237 25.82 10.58 -11.25
N GLU A 238 24.92 11.02 -12.11
CA GLU A 238 24.66 12.45 -12.36
C GLU A 238 24.14 13.15 -11.11
N ILE A 239 23.25 12.48 -10.38
CA ILE A 239 22.78 12.89 -9.05
C ILE A 239 23.10 11.74 -8.09
N PRO A 240 24.26 11.77 -7.43
CA PRO A 240 24.80 10.58 -6.80
C PRO A 240 24.28 10.28 -5.40
N MET A 241 23.40 11.12 -4.83
CA MET A 241 22.79 10.93 -3.51
C MET A 241 21.36 11.46 -3.48
N GLY A 242 20.52 10.88 -2.64
CA GLY A 242 19.18 11.37 -2.39
C GLY A 242 18.37 10.48 -1.45
N GLN A 243 17.07 10.72 -1.42
CA GLN A 243 16.11 9.84 -0.77
C GLN A 243 15.38 9.03 -1.85
N TYR A 244 15.22 7.73 -1.64
CA TYR A 244 14.48 6.89 -2.57
C TYR A 244 14.01 5.58 -1.91
N TYR A 245 13.23 4.81 -2.64
CA TYR A 245 12.71 3.52 -2.17
C TYR A 245 13.82 2.49 -2.01
N HIS A 246 13.82 1.84 -0.85
CA HIS A 246 14.80 0.81 -0.50
C HIS A 246 14.73 -0.40 -1.43
N ASP A 247 13.55 -0.93 -1.66
CA ASP A 247 13.27 -2.09 -2.51
C ASP A 247 13.63 -1.83 -3.98
N VAL A 248 13.22 -0.68 -4.53
CA VAL A 248 13.54 -0.30 -5.91
C VAL A 248 15.05 -0.13 -6.10
N THR A 249 15.74 0.51 -5.14
CA THR A 249 17.19 0.65 -5.17
C THR A 249 17.88 -0.70 -5.06
N GLY A 250 17.37 -1.60 -4.20
CA GLY A 250 17.87 -2.96 -4.06
C GLY A 250 17.73 -3.79 -5.33
N LEU A 251 16.59 -3.64 -6.02
CA LEU A 251 16.37 -4.27 -7.34
C LEU A 251 17.38 -3.77 -8.36
N ALA A 252 17.56 -2.46 -8.50
CA ALA A 252 18.53 -1.86 -9.41
C ALA A 252 19.96 -2.33 -9.12
N ALA A 253 20.35 -2.43 -7.84
CA ALA A 253 21.65 -2.97 -7.44
C ALA A 253 21.81 -4.45 -7.84
N SER A 254 20.74 -5.26 -7.73
CA SER A 254 20.74 -6.67 -8.14
C SER A 254 20.87 -6.85 -9.65
N GLU A 255 20.47 -5.87 -10.43
CA GLU A 255 20.62 -5.79 -11.89
C GLU A 255 22.03 -5.28 -12.32
N GLY A 256 22.90 -4.96 -11.34
CA GLY A 256 24.27 -4.57 -11.59
C GLY A 256 24.49 -3.06 -11.68
N HIS A 257 23.50 -2.24 -11.37
CA HIS A 257 23.68 -0.79 -11.30
C HIS A 257 24.48 -0.38 -10.05
N PRO A 258 25.35 0.64 -10.14
CA PRO A 258 26.20 1.07 -9.03
C PRO A 258 25.42 1.91 -8.02
N VAL A 259 24.39 1.36 -7.44
CA VAL A 259 23.53 2.04 -6.47
C VAL A 259 23.42 1.27 -5.16
N ARG A 260 23.18 1.99 -4.09
CA ARG A 260 23.04 1.40 -2.75
C ARG A 260 22.01 2.18 -1.94
N SER A 261 21.15 1.44 -1.26
CA SER A 261 20.26 1.95 -0.22
C SER A 261 20.86 1.70 1.16
N THR A 262 20.78 2.70 2.03
CA THR A 262 21.30 2.63 3.40
C THR A 262 20.23 3.11 4.37
N PHE A 263 19.93 2.32 5.40
CA PHE A 263 19.13 2.77 6.52
C PHE A 263 19.97 3.70 7.41
N PRO A 264 19.60 4.98 7.51
CA PRO A 264 20.29 5.89 8.42
C PRO A 264 20.06 5.50 9.88
N LYS A 265 20.98 5.88 10.77
CA LYS A 265 20.87 5.61 12.22
C LYS A 265 19.62 6.22 12.87
N GLU A 266 19.07 7.27 12.30
CA GLU A 266 17.82 7.90 12.73
C GLU A 266 16.58 7.12 12.29
N GLY A 267 16.73 6.13 11.41
CA GLY A 267 15.69 5.31 10.79
C GLY A 267 15.42 5.69 9.33
N GLY A 268 15.03 4.70 8.54
CA GLY A 268 14.35 4.93 7.26
C GLY A 268 12.93 5.40 7.50
N VAL A 269 12.33 6.11 6.56
CA VAL A 269 10.90 6.46 6.65
C VAL A 269 10.09 5.25 6.22
N GLN A 270 9.20 4.77 7.09
CA GLN A 270 8.32 3.64 6.79
C GLN A 270 6.93 4.15 6.39
N ASP A 271 6.58 3.93 5.14
CA ASP A 271 5.23 4.16 4.63
C ASP A 271 4.52 2.83 4.36
N SER A 272 3.20 2.84 4.18
CA SER A 272 2.42 1.60 4.05
C SER A 272 1.10 1.79 3.31
N GLY A 273 0.64 0.68 2.72
CA GLY A 273 -0.72 0.52 2.25
C GLY A 273 -1.56 -0.28 3.24
N CYS A 274 -2.86 -0.03 3.23
CA CYS A 274 -3.83 -0.69 4.09
C CYS A 274 -4.92 -1.40 3.31
N TRP A 275 -5.35 -2.56 3.76
CA TRP A 275 -6.59 -3.19 3.31
C TRP A 275 -7.77 -2.50 3.97
N ALA A 276 -8.66 -1.97 3.16
CA ALA A 276 -9.92 -1.37 3.58
C ALA A 276 -11.10 -1.99 2.82
N VAL A 277 -12.18 -2.28 3.54
CA VAL A 277 -13.40 -2.88 2.96
C VAL A 277 -14.40 -1.77 2.67
N SER A 278 -14.87 -1.65 1.43
CA SER A 278 -15.90 -0.67 1.07
C SER A 278 -17.18 -0.93 1.84
N ARG A 279 -17.79 0.12 2.41
CA ARG A 279 -19.09 -0.02 3.09
C ARG A 279 -20.23 -0.45 2.15
N ALA A 280 -20.06 -0.30 0.84
CA ALA A 280 -21.04 -0.74 -0.16
C ALA A 280 -20.83 -2.21 -0.57
N SER A 281 -19.76 -2.86 -0.14
CA SER A 281 -19.52 -4.27 -0.42
C SER A 281 -20.60 -5.15 0.21
N LYS A 282 -20.95 -6.22 -0.50
CA LYS A 282 -21.84 -7.29 -0.02
C LYS A 282 -21.05 -8.56 0.33
N LYS A 283 -19.73 -8.49 0.28
CA LYS A 283 -18.79 -9.63 0.45
C LYS A 283 -17.97 -9.49 1.74
N ILE A 284 -18.64 -9.07 2.83
CA ILE A 284 -17.95 -8.73 4.09
C ILE A 284 -17.27 -9.94 4.73
N ASP A 285 -17.87 -11.13 4.67
CA ASP A 285 -17.28 -12.34 5.24
C ASP A 285 -16.08 -12.82 4.43
N GLU A 286 -16.18 -12.81 3.10
CA GLU A 286 -15.09 -13.12 2.21
C GLU A 286 -13.93 -12.12 2.36
N ALA A 287 -14.25 -10.84 2.58
CA ALA A 287 -13.25 -9.81 2.83
C ALA A 287 -12.48 -10.06 4.13
N HIS A 288 -13.15 -10.46 5.20
CA HIS A 288 -12.46 -10.85 6.44
C HIS A 288 -11.53 -12.05 6.24
N ILE A 289 -11.97 -13.07 5.49
CA ILE A 289 -11.14 -14.23 5.17
C ILE A 289 -9.87 -13.80 4.42
N PHE A 290 -10.01 -12.89 3.44
CA PHE A 290 -8.86 -12.39 2.70
C PHE A 290 -7.90 -11.59 3.61
N ILE A 291 -8.42 -10.66 4.38
CA ILE A 291 -7.62 -9.80 5.26
C ILE A 291 -6.89 -10.63 6.33
N ASP A 292 -7.58 -11.63 6.91
CA ASP A 292 -6.95 -12.54 7.87
C ASP A 292 -5.86 -13.41 7.23
N TYR A 293 -6.12 -13.90 6.02
CA TYR A 293 -5.12 -14.65 5.24
C TYR A 293 -3.86 -13.80 4.98
N MET A 294 -4.04 -12.54 4.56
CA MET A 294 -2.93 -11.63 4.31
C MET A 294 -2.16 -11.23 5.57
N SER A 295 -2.76 -11.38 6.75
CA SER A 295 -2.14 -11.10 8.05
C SER A 295 -1.32 -12.27 8.61
N GLN A 296 -1.27 -13.41 7.91
CA GLN A 296 -0.47 -14.55 8.32
C GLN A 296 1.02 -14.29 8.12
N PRO A 297 1.89 -14.63 9.07
CA PRO A 297 3.34 -14.42 8.93
C PRO A 297 3.93 -15.07 7.68
N ALA A 298 3.48 -16.28 7.31
CA ALA A 298 3.96 -16.98 6.11
C ALA A 298 3.60 -16.25 4.82
N ILE A 299 2.42 -15.60 4.77
CA ILE A 299 2.00 -14.80 3.61
C ILE A 299 2.77 -13.49 3.56
N GLN A 300 3.01 -12.85 4.70
CA GLN A 300 3.85 -11.64 4.77
C GLN A 300 5.31 -11.95 4.35
N ALA A 301 5.87 -13.09 4.74
CA ALA A 301 7.17 -13.53 4.24
C ALA A 301 7.17 -13.80 2.72
N THR A 302 6.07 -14.34 2.19
CA THR A 302 5.89 -14.52 0.74
C THR A 302 5.81 -13.17 0.01
N LEU A 303 5.10 -12.19 0.57
CA LEU A 303 5.07 -10.81 0.03
C LEU A 303 6.48 -10.21 -0.01
N SER A 304 7.26 -10.34 1.06
CA SER A 304 8.64 -9.86 1.09
C SER A 304 9.49 -10.51 0.00
N ARG A 305 9.41 -11.83 -0.17
CA ARG A 305 10.21 -12.57 -1.16
C ARG A 305 9.77 -12.35 -2.62
N LYS A 306 8.48 -12.17 -2.87
CA LYS A 306 7.89 -12.18 -4.22
C LYS A 306 7.42 -10.84 -4.73
N VAL A 307 7.09 -9.93 -3.83
CA VAL A 307 6.64 -8.58 -4.16
C VAL A 307 7.67 -7.53 -3.76
N GLY A 308 8.59 -7.85 -2.83
CA GLY A 308 9.64 -6.94 -2.37
C GLY A 308 9.16 -5.95 -1.31
N THR A 309 8.05 -6.24 -0.62
CA THR A 309 7.50 -5.34 0.39
C THR A 309 8.02 -5.64 1.79
N ALA A 310 8.14 -4.61 2.61
CA ALA A 310 8.40 -4.79 4.04
C ALA A 310 7.17 -5.42 4.71
N PRO A 311 7.37 -6.36 5.65
CA PRO A 311 6.28 -7.03 6.34
C PRO A 311 5.58 -6.09 7.32
N THR A 312 4.28 -6.31 7.51
CA THR A 312 3.46 -5.60 8.49
C THR A 312 3.30 -6.36 9.81
N VAL A 313 3.75 -7.61 9.85
CA VAL A 313 3.76 -8.45 11.05
C VAL A 313 5.08 -8.35 11.80
N LYS A 314 5.07 -8.79 13.06
CA LYS A 314 6.23 -8.81 13.94
C LYS A 314 7.35 -9.68 13.38
N ARG A 315 8.60 -9.19 13.46
CA ARG A 315 9.77 -9.86 12.87
C ARG A 315 9.97 -11.29 13.38
N GLU A 316 9.80 -11.50 14.67
CA GLU A 316 10.00 -12.79 15.32
C GLU A 316 9.06 -13.92 14.85
N LEU A 317 7.98 -13.55 14.14
CA LEU A 317 7.02 -14.47 13.55
C LEU A 317 7.34 -14.84 12.10
N LEU A 318 8.29 -14.14 11.47
CA LEU A 318 8.60 -14.29 10.05
C LEU A 318 9.64 -15.37 9.81
N ASP A 319 9.38 -16.20 8.82
CA ASP A 319 10.38 -17.10 8.24
C ASP A 319 11.16 -16.37 7.14
N LEU A 320 11.92 -15.34 7.55
CA LEU A 320 12.87 -14.63 6.70
C LEU A 320 14.25 -14.73 7.34
N ASN A 321 15.26 -15.16 6.55
CA ASN A 321 16.63 -15.04 7.01
C ASN A 321 17.09 -13.57 7.01
N GLU A 322 18.25 -13.29 7.65
CA GLU A 322 18.77 -11.92 7.80
C GLU A 322 18.90 -11.17 6.46
N LYS A 323 19.35 -11.87 5.40
CA LYS A 323 19.52 -11.26 4.08
C LYS A 323 18.16 -10.93 3.44
N GLU A 324 17.19 -11.84 3.54
CA GLU A 324 15.83 -11.63 3.02
C GLU A 324 15.14 -10.48 3.77
N PHE A 325 15.31 -10.41 5.10
CA PHE A 325 14.76 -9.33 5.90
C PHE A 325 15.42 -7.99 5.57
N ALA A 326 16.75 -7.96 5.50
CA ALA A 326 17.49 -6.75 5.17
C ALA A 326 17.22 -6.22 3.75
N ALA A 327 16.75 -7.07 2.83
CA ALA A 327 16.37 -6.65 1.48
C ALA A 327 15.08 -5.82 1.45
N VAL A 328 14.25 -5.87 2.48
CA VAL A 328 12.93 -5.20 2.51
C VAL A 328 12.68 -4.36 3.78
N SER A 329 13.50 -4.52 4.84
CA SER A 329 13.26 -3.91 6.15
C SER A 329 14.55 -3.71 6.95
N SER A 330 14.43 -3.16 8.15
CA SER A 330 15.53 -2.95 9.10
C SER A 330 15.02 -3.07 10.53
N ASP A 331 15.93 -3.39 11.47
CA ASP A 331 15.67 -3.34 12.93
C ASP A 331 15.83 -1.94 13.52
N ILE A 332 16.34 -0.98 12.74
CA ILE A 332 16.39 0.41 13.19
C ILE A 332 14.97 0.95 13.26
N GLU A 333 14.62 1.58 14.39
CA GLU A 333 13.30 2.18 14.59
C GLU A 333 12.95 3.14 13.45
N PRO A 334 11.84 2.93 12.72
CA PRO A 334 11.51 3.76 11.58
C PRO A 334 11.07 5.16 11.97
N ILE A 335 11.27 6.10 11.05
CA ILE A 335 10.59 7.38 11.07
C ILE A 335 9.17 7.15 10.52
N LEU A 336 8.17 7.48 11.33
CA LEU A 336 6.76 7.35 10.90
C LEU A 336 6.24 8.68 10.37
N PRO A 337 5.59 8.67 9.19
CA PRO A 337 5.00 9.87 8.60
C PRO A 337 3.90 10.49 9.47
N ARG A 338 3.80 11.80 9.46
CA ARG A 338 2.78 12.59 10.14
C ARG A 338 1.57 12.83 9.22
N TYR A 339 0.86 11.74 8.90
CA TYR A 339 -0.33 11.80 8.02
C TYR A 339 -1.44 12.69 8.58
N ASP A 340 -1.50 12.85 9.92
CA ASP A 340 -2.39 13.79 10.59
C ASP A 340 -2.17 15.24 10.11
N LEU A 341 -0.92 15.65 9.94
CA LEU A 341 -0.59 16.98 9.42
C LEU A 341 -0.97 17.12 7.94
N LEU A 342 -0.76 16.08 7.14
CA LEU A 342 -1.13 16.08 5.72
C LEU A 342 -2.65 16.15 5.50
N THR A 343 -3.45 15.81 6.49
CA THR A 343 -4.92 15.89 6.43
C THR A 343 -5.48 17.14 7.08
N THR A 344 -4.84 17.66 8.14
CA THR A 344 -5.36 18.79 8.92
C THR A 344 -4.73 20.13 8.57
N LYS A 345 -3.49 20.13 8.02
CA LYS A 345 -2.71 21.34 7.71
C LYS A 345 -2.18 21.34 6.25
N ALA A 346 -2.87 20.63 5.35
CA ALA A 346 -2.42 20.45 3.97
C ALA A 346 -2.06 21.77 3.26
N ASP A 347 -2.94 22.76 3.32
CA ASP A 347 -2.74 24.06 2.63
C ASP A 347 -1.54 24.81 3.19
N PHE A 348 -1.41 24.86 4.52
CA PHE A 348 -0.27 25.48 5.19
C PHE A 348 1.05 24.81 4.80
N LEU A 349 1.09 23.48 4.84
CA LEU A 349 2.29 22.73 4.47
C LEU A 349 2.64 22.91 2.99
N ASN A 350 1.66 22.86 2.09
CA ASN A 350 1.87 23.07 0.66
C ASN A 350 2.38 24.48 0.36
N GLN A 351 1.84 25.51 1.04
CA GLN A 351 2.33 26.88 0.91
C GLN A 351 3.81 26.98 1.33
N LYS A 352 4.15 26.52 2.54
CA LYS A 352 5.53 26.57 3.07
C LYS A 352 6.50 25.73 2.24
N TRP A 353 6.04 24.60 1.74
CA TRP A 353 6.82 23.77 0.82
C TRP A 353 7.12 24.47 -0.50
N THR A 354 6.14 25.16 -1.06
CA THR A 354 6.32 25.94 -2.28
C THR A 354 7.32 27.08 -2.05
N GLU A 355 7.21 27.81 -0.95
CA GLU A 355 8.18 28.84 -0.53
C GLU A 355 9.59 28.25 -0.40
N LEU A 356 9.71 27.04 0.17
CA LEU A 356 10.99 26.34 0.32
C LEU A 356 11.62 26.02 -1.04
N ILE A 357 10.86 25.42 -1.98
CA ILE A 357 11.42 24.91 -3.24
C ILE A 357 11.69 26.04 -4.24
N VAL A 358 10.82 27.05 -4.33
CA VAL A 358 10.86 28.10 -5.34
C VAL A 358 11.68 29.31 -4.88
N GLY A 359 11.64 29.64 -3.57
CA GLY A 359 12.40 30.75 -2.97
C GLY A 359 13.84 30.35 -2.72
#